data_baf767f1cfb97daaa783b2343a3ce96e
#
_entry.id   baf767f1cfb97daaa783b2343a3ce96e
#
_cell.length_a   1.000
_cell.length_b   1.000
_cell.length_c   1.000
_cell.angle_alpha   90.00
_cell.angle_beta   90.00
_cell.angle_gamma   90.00
#
_symmetry.space_group_name_H-M   'P 1'
#
loop_
_entity.id
_entity.type
_entity.pdbx_description
1 polymer ?
#
loop_
_entity_poly.entity_id
_entity_poly.type
_entity_poly.pdbx_seq_one_letter_code
_entity_poly.pdbx_strand_id
1 'polypeptide(L)'
;MDLVSKLRKRLAADEGGFTLIELLVVLVIIGILLAIAVPSYLGFKDRANQRAAQADVRAAVPSAEAYYADTGTYVGMSVAALKLIDSGLSSAVTVGTVGTASYCLKATVGGKDAGLIGPGGTVSTVACT
;
A
#
# COMPACT_ATOMS: atom_id res chain seq x y z
N MET A 1 -16.35 -6.66 -53.56
CA MET A 1 -16.52 -8.05 -53.11
C MET A 1 -15.17 -8.81 -53.06
N ASP A 2 -14.19 -8.44 -53.85
CA ASP A 2 -12.89 -9.13 -53.87
C ASP A 2 -12.00 -8.93 -52.65
N LEU A 3 -12.13 -7.83 -51.96
CA LEU A 3 -11.27 -7.49 -50.82
C LEU A 3 -11.57 -8.38 -49.62
N VAL A 4 -12.83 -8.62 -49.34
CA VAL A 4 -13.30 -9.47 -48.22
C VAL A 4 -12.95 -10.93 -48.44
N SER A 5 -13.05 -11.41 -49.68
CA SER A 5 -12.64 -12.79 -50.02
C SER A 5 -11.13 -13.00 -49.95
N LYS A 6 -10.32 -11.98 -50.31
CA LYS A 6 -8.86 -11.99 -50.17
C LYS A 6 -8.42 -11.92 -48.72
N LEU A 7 -9.11 -11.15 -47.87
CA LEU A 7 -8.85 -11.09 -46.42
C LEU A 7 -9.22 -12.44 -45.76
N ARG A 8 -10.37 -13.03 -46.12
CA ARG A 8 -10.77 -14.37 -45.61
C ARG A 8 -9.76 -15.45 -46.01
N LYS A 9 -9.25 -15.41 -47.25
CA LYS A 9 -8.23 -16.36 -47.71
C LYS A 9 -6.90 -16.19 -46.98
N ARG A 10 -6.52 -14.98 -46.65
CA ARG A 10 -5.28 -14.71 -45.87
C ARG A 10 -5.43 -15.13 -44.41
N LEU A 11 -6.60 -14.94 -43.80
CA LEU A 11 -6.89 -15.40 -42.44
C LEU A 11 -7.00 -16.93 -42.37
N ALA A 12 -7.52 -17.58 -43.41
CA ALA A 12 -7.60 -19.04 -43.47
C ALA A 12 -6.26 -19.73 -43.85
N ALA A 13 -5.31 -19.00 -44.43
CA ALA A 13 -4.00 -19.55 -44.78
C ALA A 13 -2.99 -19.47 -43.62
N ASP A 14 -3.32 -18.73 -42.57
CA ASP A 14 -2.50 -18.57 -41.34
C ASP A 14 -3.03 -19.42 -40.17
N GLU A 15 -3.93 -20.36 -40.43
CA GLU A 15 -4.39 -21.34 -39.43
C GLU A 15 -3.41 -22.52 -39.29
N GLY A 16 -2.14 -22.19 -39.02
CA GLY A 16 -1.25 -23.11 -38.34
C GLY A 16 -1.66 -23.20 -36.87
N GLY A 17 -2.72 -23.99 -36.56
CA GLY A 17 -3.20 -24.16 -35.19
C GLY A 17 -2.08 -24.60 -34.25
N PHE A 18 -2.04 -24.07 -33.03
CA PHE A 18 -1.18 -24.56 -31.99
C PHE A 18 -1.45 -26.03 -31.68
N THR A 19 -0.39 -26.78 -31.44
CA THR A 19 -0.54 -28.17 -30.99
C THR A 19 -0.95 -28.17 -29.52
N LEU A 20 -1.68 -29.22 -29.13
CA LEU A 20 -2.14 -29.40 -27.73
C LEU A 20 -0.95 -29.48 -26.78
N ILE A 21 0.16 -30.09 -27.22
CA ILE A 21 1.38 -30.20 -26.41
C ILE A 21 2.10 -28.85 -26.21
N GLU A 22 2.07 -27.98 -27.20
CA GLU A 22 2.62 -26.61 -27.07
C GLU A 22 1.89 -25.83 -26.00
N LEU A 23 0.58 -25.88 -25.96
CA LEU A 23 -0.22 -25.24 -24.91
C LEU A 23 0.02 -25.88 -23.55
N LEU A 24 0.12 -27.21 -23.49
CA LEU A 24 0.35 -27.94 -22.25
C LEU A 24 1.70 -27.59 -21.64
N VAL A 25 2.77 -27.56 -22.44
CA VAL A 25 4.12 -27.19 -21.98
C VAL A 25 4.15 -25.75 -21.43
N VAL A 26 3.50 -24.81 -22.10
CA VAL A 26 3.41 -23.41 -21.65
C VAL A 26 2.68 -23.32 -20.31
N LEU A 27 1.56 -24.01 -20.14
CA LEU A 27 0.82 -24.02 -18.87
C LEU A 27 1.63 -24.64 -17.72
N VAL A 28 2.38 -25.70 -17.99
CA VAL A 28 3.25 -26.32 -16.97
C VAL A 28 4.36 -25.36 -16.55
N ILE A 29 5.02 -24.68 -17.50
CA ILE A 29 6.08 -23.71 -17.20
C ILE A 29 5.52 -22.54 -16.39
N ILE A 30 4.38 -21.97 -16.79
CA ILE A 30 3.72 -20.89 -16.05
C ILE A 30 3.37 -21.36 -14.63
N GLY A 31 2.82 -22.57 -14.47
CA GLY A 31 2.48 -23.14 -13.17
C GLY A 31 3.67 -23.25 -12.24
N ILE A 32 4.82 -23.72 -12.74
CA ILE A 32 6.06 -23.81 -11.96
C ILE A 32 6.58 -22.43 -11.57
N LEU A 33 6.57 -21.47 -12.50
CA LEU A 33 7.01 -20.10 -12.22
C LEU A 33 6.13 -19.42 -11.19
N LEU A 34 4.81 -19.57 -11.29
CA LEU A 34 3.86 -19.01 -10.32
C LEU A 34 4.00 -19.64 -8.94
N ALA A 35 4.26 -20.94 -8.86
CA ALA A 35 4.45 -21.65 -7.59
C ALA A 35 5.61 -21.05 -6.76
N ILE A 36 6.64 -20.53 -7.41
CA ILE A 36 7.79 -19.88 -6.76
C ILE A 36 7.52 -18.37 -6.57
N ALA A 37 6.93 -17.70 -7.56
CA ALA A 37 6.79 -16.25 -7.58
C ALA A 37 5.73 -15.75 -6.59
N VAL A 38 4.60 -16.44 -6.44
CA VAL A 38 3.48 -15.98 -5.60
C VAL A 38 3.84 -15.90 -4.12
N PRO A 39 4.41 -16.93 -3.46
CA PRO A 39 4.81 -16.83 -2.05
C PRO A 39 5.85 -15.73 -1.81
N SER A 40 6.82 -15.59 -2.71
CA SER A 40 7.86 -14.56 -2.64
C SER A 40 7.27 -13.15 -2.74
N TYR A 41 6.32 -12.95 -3.65
CA TYR A 41 5.63 -11.67 -3.84
C TYR A 41 4.81 -11.26 -2.60
N LEU A 42 4.09 -12.21 -1.98
CA LEU A 42 3.29 -11.93 -0.79
C LEU A 42 4.19 -11.48 0.38
N GLY A 43 5.31 -12.14 0.61
CA GLY A 43 6.25 -11.75 1.65
C GLY A 43 6.90 -10.38 1.42
N PHE A 44 7.15 -10.02 0.16
CA PHE A 44 7.65 -8.69 -0.20
C PHE A 44 6.58 -7.61 0.01
N LYS A 45 5.35 -7.87 -0.42
CA LYS A 45 4.20 -6.97 -0.26
C LYS A 45 3.94 -6.65 1.21
N ASP A 46 3.99 -7.66 2.08
CA ASP A 46 3.79 -7.48 3.52
C ASP A 46 4.84 -6.54 4.14
N ARG A 47 6.10 -6.73 3.77
CA ARG A 47 7.19 -5.84 4.21
C ARG A 47 7.03 -4.42 3.66
N ALA A 48 6.61 -4.28 2.41
CA ALA A 48 6.37 -2.98 1.80
C ALA A 48 5.23 -2.23 2.52
N ASN A 49 4.12 -2.90 2.82
CA ASN A 49 3.00 -2.33 3.57
C ASN A 49 3.41 -1.92 4.99
N GLN A 50 4.22 -2.74 5.68
CA GLN A 50 4.73 -2.40 7.00
C GLN A 50 5.61 -1.14 6.98
N ARG A 51 6.48 -1.02 5.96
CA ARG A 51 7.32 0.16 5.78
C ARG A 51 6.51 1.39 5.43
N ALA A 52 5.48 1.26 4.62
CA ALA A 52 4.56 2.34 4.28
C ALA A 52 3.82 2.85 5.52
N ALA A 53 3.25 1.96 6.34
CA ALA A 53 2.60 2.34 7.59
C ALA A 53 3.55 3.10 8.53
N GLN A 54 4.79 2.64 8.69
CA GLN A 54 5.79 3.33 9.49
C GLN A 54 6.16 4.70 8.93
N ALA A 55 6.26 4.83 7.60
CA ALA A 55 6.56 6.10 6.94
C ALA A 55 5.43 7.11 7.13
N ASP A 56 4.18 6.67 7.03
CA ASP A 56 2.99 7.51 7.24
C ASP A 56 2.93 8.06 8.66
N VAL A 57 3.21 7.23 9.67
CA VAL A 57 3.29 7.70 11.07
C VAL A 57 4.39 8.73 11.25
N ARG A 58 5.60 8.49 10.69
CA ARG A 58 6.71 9.46 10.78
C ARG A 58 6.39 10.78 10.10
N ALA A 59 5.71 10.71 8.95
CA ALA A 59 5.31 11.90 8.21
C ALA A 59 4.28 12.77 8.97
N ALA A 60 3.49 12.16 9.85
CA ALA A 60 2.48 12.85 10.64
C ALA A 60 3.06 13.56 11.90
N VAL A 61 4.25 13.18 12.35
CA VAL A 61 4.87 13.76 13.56
C VAL A 61 5.04 15.28 13.48
N PRO A 62 5.58 15.87 12.40
CA PRO A 62 5.72 17.33 12.30
C PRO A 62 4.39 18.07 12.44
N SER A 63 3.30 17.52 11.90
CA SER A 63 1.96 18.11 12.02
C SER A 63 1.45 18.07 13.47
N ALA A 64 1.73 17.00 14.21
CA ALA A 64 1.37 16.88 15.62
C ALA A 64 2.17 17.90 16.48
N GLU A 65 3.47 18.06 16.22
CA GLU A 65 4.31 19.04 16.92
C GLU A 65 3.89 20.47 16.57
N ALA A 66 3.51 20.75 15.32
CA ALA A 66 2.98 22.05 14.93
C ALA A 66 1.65 22.34 15.65
N TYR A 67 0.76 21.36 15.76
CA TYR A 67 -0.47 21.49 16.53
C TYR A 67 -0.19 21.88 18.00
N TYR A 68 0.78 21.22 18.63
CA TYR A 68 1.20 21.57 20.00
C TYR A 68 1.79 22.98 20.10
N ALA A 69 2.59 23.39 19.12
CA ALA A 69 3.16 24.74 19.08
C ALA A 69 2.07 25.83 19.02
N ASP A 70 0.96 25.55 18.32
CA ASP A 70 -0.15 26.48 18.18
C ASP A 70 -1.10 26.49 19.38
N THR A 71 -1.29 25.35 20.05
CA THR A 71 -2.33 25.18 21.08
C THR A 71 -1.79 25.00 22.49
N GLY A 72 -0.51 24.63 22.65
CA GLY A 72 0.13 24.32 23.94
C GLY A 72 -0.29 22.97 24.55
N THR A 73 -1.05 22.15 23.82
CA THR A 73 -1.53 20.85 24.28
C THR A 73 -1.87 19.95 23.10
N TYR A 74 -1.80 18.63 23.28
CA TYR A 74 -2.31 17.70 22.25
C TYR A 74 -3.80 17.36 22.46
N VAL A 75 -4.41 17.81 23.55
CA VAL A 75 -5.85 17.59 23.78
C VAL A 75 -6.67 18.22 22.66
N GLY A 76 -7.57 17.45 22.07
CA GLY A 76 -8.38 17.87 20.92
C GLY A 76 -7.70 17.67 19.56
N MET A 77 -6.45 17.20 19.52
CA MET A 77 -5.80 16.85 18.27
C MET A 77 -6.56 15.72 17.56
N SER A 78 -6.86 15.93 16.30
CA SER A 78 -7.57 14.98 15.45
C SER A 78 -6.95 14.94 14.05
N VAL A 79 -7.27 13.90 13.28
CA VAL A 79 -6.82 13.83 11.88
C VAL A 79 -7.26 15.06 11.08
N ALA A 80 -8.47 15.56 11.34
CA ALA A 80 -8.98 16.77 10.67
C ALA A 80 -8.14 18.00 11.01
N ALA A 81 -7.77 18.18 12.29
CA ALA A 81 -6.89 19.27 12.72
C ALA A 81 -5.49 19.16 12.10
N LEU A 82 -4.91 17.97 12.05
CA LEU A 82 -3.61 17.74 11.42
C LEU A 82 -3.63 18.00 9.91
N LYS A 83 -4.73 17.69 9.22
CA LYS A 83 -4.90 17.97 7.78
C LYS A 83 -5.05 19.46 7.47
N LEU A 84 -5.45 20.28 8.41
CA LEU A 84 -5.42 21.74 8.24
C LEU A 84 -3.99 22.28 8.25
N ILE A 85 -3.08 21.62 8.97
CA ILE A 85 -1.66 21.96 9.03
C ILE A 85 -0.92 21.38 7.81
N ASP A 86 -1.20 20.11 7.50
CA ASP A 86 -0.63 19.38 6.36
C ASP A 86 -1.72 18.69 5.57
N SER A 87 -2.13 19.32 4.47
CA SER A 87 -3.14 18.77 3.55
C SER A 87 -2.68 17.49 2.84
N GLY A 88 -1.37 17.21 2.80
CA GLY A 88 -0.76 16.01 2.23
C GLY A 88 -0.74 14.81 3.17
N LEU A 89 -1.25 14.94 4.39
CA LEU A 89 -1.27 13.86 5.37
C LEU A 89 -2.00 12.63 4.82
N SER A 90 -1.34 11.46 4.91
CA SER A 90 -1.90 10.19 4.43
C SER A 90 -3.25 9.89 5.09
N SER A 91 -4.18 9.37 4.30
CA SER A 91 -5.49 8.91 4.79
C SER A 91 -5.39 7.65 5.67
N ALA A 92 -4.26 6.97 5.64
CA ALA A 92 -3.98 5.81 6.50
C ALA A 92 -3.67 6.21 7.95
N VAL A 93 -3.32 7.49 8.19
CA VAL A 93 -3.01 8.01 9.53
C VAL A 93 -4.29 8.22 10.34
N THR A 94 -4.24 7.77 11.58
CA THR A 94 -5.27 8.00 12.58
C THR A 94 -4.63 8.47 13.89
N VAL A 95 -5.38 9.24 14.67
CA VAL A 95 -4.97 9.71 15.99
C VAL A 95 -5.63 8.82 17.04
N GLY A 96 -4.82 8.27 17.93
CA GLY A 96 -5.28 7.49 19.08
C GLY A 96 -5.49 8.38 20.32
N THR A 97 -5.12 7.87 21.48
CA THR A 97 -5.24 8.63 22.72
C THR A 97 -4.34 9.85 22.70
N VAL A 98 -4.88 10.98 23.14
CA VAL A 98 -4.18 12.26 23.27
C VAL A 98 -4.30 12.78 24.69
N GLY A 99 -3.23 13.31 25.22
CA GLY A 99 -3.14 13.93 26.53
C GLY A 99 -2.64 15.37 26.42
N THR A 100 -2.38 15.99 27.57
CA THR A 100 -1.83 17.36 27.62
C THR A 100 -0.41 17.42 27.06
N ALA A 101 0.40 16.36 27.26
CA ALA A 101 1.82 16.32 26.90
C ALA A 101 2.19 15.04 26.12
N SER A 102 1.23 14.27 25.66
CA SER A 102 1.49 13.02 24.91
C SER A 102 0.39 12.75 23.89
N TYR A 103 0.74 12.02 22.85
CA TYR A 103 -0.19 11.61 21.79
C TYR A 103 0.17 10.23 21.24
N CYS A 104 -0.80 9.59 20.62
CA CYS A 104 -0.61 8.38 19.83
C CYS A 104 -0.95 8.68 18.37
N LEU A 105 -0.01 8.46 17.46
CA LEU A 105 -0.23 8.41 16.02
C LEU A 105 -0.14 6.97 15.58
N LYS A 106 -1.03 6.56 14.71
CA LYS A 106 -1.04 5.23 14.13
C LYS A 106 -1.42 5.27 12.66
N ALA A 107 -0.96 4.30 11.89
CA ALA A 107 -1.34 4.11 10.50
C ALA A 107 -1.51 2.62 10.20
N THR A 108 -2.42 2.32 9.30
CA THR A 108 -2.66 0.96 8.81
C THR A 108 -2.60 0.96 7.29
N VAL A 109 -1.69 0.19 6.71
CA VAL A 109 -1.52 0.03 5.27
C VAL A 109 -1.52 -1.45 4.91
N GLY A 110 -2.47 -1.87 4.07
CA GLY A 110 -2.59 -3.27 3.64
C GLY A 110 -2.66 -4.28 4.79
N GLY A 111 -3.32 -3.92 5.90
CA GLY A 111 -3.46 -4.76 7.09
C GLY A 111 -2.21 -4.80 8.00
N LYS A 112 -1.21 -3.93 7.75
CA LYS A 112 -0.03 -3.78 8.60
C LYS A 112 -0.11 -2.48 9.38
N ASP A 113 0.08 -2.58 10.68
CA ASP A 113 -0.02 -1.46 11.60
C ASP A 113 1.34 -0.87 11.94
N ALA A 114 1.33 0.42 12.21
CA ALA A 114 2.43 1.12 12.84
C ALA A 114 1.88 2.13 13.85
N GLY A 115 2.63 2.40 14.89
CA GLY A 115 2.25 3.36 15.90
C GLY A 115 3.45 4.08 16.49
N LEU A 116 3.20 5.27 17.04
CA LEU A 116 4.16 6.07 17.75
C LEU A 116 3.46 6.77 18.90
N ILE A 117 4.06 6.70 20.09
CA ILE A 117 3.67 7.53 21.22
C ILE A 117 4.66 8.71 21.28
N GLY A 118 4.17 9.91 21.06
CA GLY A 118 4.96 11.14 21.08
C GLY A 118 4.69 11.99 22.32
N PRO A 119 5.51 13.03 22.51
CA PRO A 119 6.65 13.44 21.70
C PRO A 119 7.91 12.57 21.91
N GLY A 120 8.80 12.55 20.92
CA GLY A 120 10.12 11.90 21.03
C GLY A 120 10.11 10.37 21.00
N GLY A 121 8.97 9.72 20.78
CA GLY A 121 8.88 8.28 20.70
C GLY A 121 9.42 7.69 19.39
N THR A 122 9.62 6.39 19.36
CA THR A 122 10.02 5.65 18.16
C THR A 122 8.82 4.96 17.52
N VAL A 123 8.85 4.87 16.20
CA VAL A 123 7.81 4.15 15.46
C VAL A 123 7.95 2.64 15.68
N SER A 124 6.89 2.03 16.14
CA SER A 124 6.77 0.58 16.32
C SER A 124 5.95 -0.07 15.20
N THR A 125 6.00 -1.39 15.12
CA THR A 125 5.18 -2.21 14.21
C THR A 125 3.82 -2.57 14.80
N VAL A 126 3.48 -1.99 15.93
CA VAL A 126 2.22 -2.19 16.64
C VAL A 126 1.51 -0.85 16.76
N ALA A 127 0.21 -0.81 16.54
CA ALA A 127 -0.58 0.39 16.78
C ALA A 127 -0.57 0.72 18.28
N CYS A 128 -0.39 2.00 18.61
CA CYS A 128 -0.63 2.50 19.96
C CYS A 128 -2.14 2.70 20.20
N THR A 129 -2.58 2.71 21.42
CA THR A 129 -3.97 2.93 21.80
C THR A 129 -4.22 4.35 22.28
#